data_a3f68594ed6b8c54e80786f71968a257
#
_entry.id   a3f68594ed6b8c54e80786f71968a257
#
_cell.length_a   1.000
_cell.length_b   1.000
_cell.length_c   1.000
_cell.angle_alpha   90.00
_cell.angle_beta   90.00
_cell.angle_gamma   90.00
#
_symmetry.space_group_name_H-M   'P 1'
#
loop_
_entity.id
_entity.type
_entity.pdbx_description
1 polymer ?
#
loop_
_entity_poly.entity_id
_entity_poly.type
_entity_poly.pdbx_seq_one_letter_code
_entity_poly.pdbx_strand_id
1 'polypeptide(L)'
;MNEASWRAHDLLRAYAARDRAAIVEHLARLEDDQLEFARGVSANFYNDTLAVLRDTGRPWGPASLVGEIEAVVRFAPAEHEFTVTTAARGPARGEVTMRELIDGGSLEVRDRIHTLAVCSLALRLVSFSRDRVQQMLDKAADMTETVGGHPRPYCVV
;
A
#
# COMPACT_ATOMS: atom_id res chain seq x y z
N MET A 1 16.01 -5.25 8.66
CA MET A 1 15.09 -4.49 7.79
C MET A 1 15.62 -3.08 7.62
N ASN A 2 15.74 -2.59 6.40
CA ASN A 2 16.32 -1.28 6.10
C ASN A 2 15.26 -0.16 6.11
N GLU A 3 15.72 1.09 5.94
CA GLU A 3 14.84 2.24 5.92
C GLU A 3 13.74 2.13 4.85
N ALA A 4 14.06 1.63 3.65
CA ALA A 4 13.09 1.51 2.56
C ALA A 4 11.93 0.57 2.93
N SER A 5 12.21 -0.52 3.63
CA SER A 5 11.17 -1.44 4.13
C SER A 5 10.24 -0.76 5.12
N TRP A 6 10.80 -0.01 6.06
CA TRP A 6 10.00 0.74 7.03
C TRP A 6 9.19 1.85 6.37
N ARG A 7 9.76 2.54 5.39
CA ARG A 7 9.03 3.56 4.62
C ARG A 7 7.84 2.98 3.89
N ALA A 8 7.98 1.79 3.30
CA ALA A 8 6.86 1.09 2.67
C ALA A 8 5.75 0.72 3.67
N HIS A 9 6.11 0.25 4.85
CA HIS A 9 5.18 -0.03 5.94
C HIS A 9 4.45 1.22 6.40
N ASP A 10 5.18 2.28 6.66
CA ASP A 10 4.62 3.53 7.17
C ASP A 10 3.78 4.25 6.12
N LEU A 11 4.07 4.04 4.84
CA LEU A 11 3.22 4.54 3.75
C LEU A 11 1.80 3.97 3.83
N LEU A 12 1.67 2.67 4.07
CA LEU A 12 0.36 2.03 4.26
C LEU A 12 -0.38 2.63 5.46
N ARG A 13 0.32 2.82 6.57
CA ARG A 13 -0.25 3.42 7.78
C ARG A 13 -0.68 4.87 7.53
N ALA A 14 0.10 5.63 6.78
CA ALA A 14 -0.21 7.00 6.40
C ALA A 14 -1.48 7.08 5.54
N TYR A 15 -1.63 6.18 4.55
CA TYR A 15 -2.86 6.08 3.78
C TYR A 15 -4.06 5.68 4.66
N ALA A 16 -3.89 4.72 5.55
CA ALA A 16 -4.94 4.31 6.47
C ALA A 16 -5.37 5.46 7.41
N ALA A 17 -4.42 6.28 7.85
CA ALA A 17 -4.66 7.45 8.67
C ALA A 17 -5.16 8.66 7.87
N ARG A 18 -5.19 8.59 6.55
CA ARG A 18 -5.55 9.69 5.66
C ARG A 18 -4.67 10.93 5.85
N ASP A 19 -3.38 10.71 6.03
CA ASP A 19 -2.38 11.74 6.28
C ASP A 19 -1.56 12.01 5.02
N ARG A 20 -2.02 12.95 4.19
CA ARG A 20 -1.35 13.28 2.92
C ARG A 20 0.09 13.77 3.12
N ALA A 21 0.36 14.55 4.14
CA ALA A 21 1.72 15.05 4.42
C ALA A 21 2.68 13.90 4.70
N ALA A 22 2.28 12.93 5.51
CA ALA A 22 3.06 11.74 5.79
C ALA A 22 3.23 10.87 4.54
N ILE A 23 2.19 10.72 3.73
CA ILE A 23 2.26 9.97 2.46
C ILE A 23 3.33 10.55 1.54
N VAL A 24 3.37 11.86 1.38
CA VAL A 24 4.40 12.54 0.57
C VAL A 24 5.79 12.30 1.14
N GLU A 25 5.94 12.43 2.46
CA GLU A 25 7.23 12.36 3.14
C GLU A 25 7.89 10.98 3.04
N HIS A 26 7.11 9.90 3.12
CA HIS A 26 7.69 8.55 3.23
C HIS A 26 8.50 8.12 2.00
N LEU A 27 8.19 8.59 0.82
CA LEU A 27 8.96 8.26 -0.39
C LEU A 27 9.88 9.38 -0.87
N ALA A 28 9.75 10.60 -0.32
CA ALA A 28 10.42 11.78 -0.82
C ALA A 28 11.95 11.69 -0.81
N ARG A 29 12.51 10.98 0.17
CA ARG A 29 13.96 10.91 0.39
C ARG A 29 14.61 9.63 -0.10
N LEU A 30 13.84 8.71 -0.66
CA LEU A 30 14.37 7.45 -1.13
C LEU A 30 15.00 7.62 -2.51
N GLU A 31 16.19 7.05 -2.69
CA GLU A 31 16.87 6.97 -3.97
C GLU A 31 16.36 5.77 -4.80
N ASP A 32 16.77 5.67 -6.06
CA ASP A 32 16.22 4.69 -7.01
C ASP A 32 16.34 3.24 -6.53
N ASP A 33 17.47 2.84 -5.97
CA ASP A 33 17.68 1.49 -5.43
C ASP A 33 16.79 1.22 -4.20
N GLN A 34 16.63 2.22 -3.33
CA GLN A 34 15.75 2.15 -2.17
C GLN A 34 14.28 2.10 -2.58
N LEU A 35 13.89 2.85 -3.61
CA LEU A 35 12.54 2.82 -4.17
C LEU A 35 12.22 1.43 -4.76
N GLU A 36 13.15 0.81 -5.48
CA GLU A 36 12.97 -0.56 -5.97
C GLU A 36 12.82 -1.56 -4.84
N PHE A 37 13.58 -1.40 -3.76
CA PHE A 37 13.42 -2.24 -2.57
C PHE A 37 12.05 -2.03 -1.91
N ALA A 38 11.61 -0.79 -1.75
CA ALA A 38 10.28 -0.47 -1.21
C ALA A 38 9.16 -1.02 -2.10
N ARG A 39 9.33 -1.00 -3.42
CA ARG A 39 8.39 -1.61 -4.36
C ARG A 39 8.25 -3.12 -4.10
N GLY A 40 9.37 -3.81 -3.92
CA GLY A 40 9.37 -5.24 -3.58
C GLY A 40 8.63 -5.54 -2.27
N VAL A 41 8.88 -4.75 -1.24
CA VAL A 41 8.18 -4.87 0.04
C VAL A 41 6.69 -4.62 -0.12
N SER A 42 6.31 -3.60 -0.89
CA SER A 42 4.91 -3.27 -1.15
C SER A 42 4.20 -4.38 -1.94
N ALA A 43 4.87 -5.00 -2.90
CA ALA A 43 4.36 -6.15 -3.64
C ALA A 43 4.12 -7.36 -2.72
N ASN A 44 5.05 -7.65 -1.83
CA ASN A 44 4.89 -8.71 -0.83
C ASN A 44 3.69 -8.42 0.09
N PHE A 45 3.53 -7.19 0.52
CA PHE A 45 2.40 -6.78 1.34
C PHE A 45 1.05 -6.96 0.62
N TYR A 46 1.02 -6.64 -0.67
CA TYR A 46 -0.16 -6.87 -1.51
C TYR A 46 -0.50 -8.36 -1.58
N ASN A 47 0.48 -9.22 -1.80
CA ASN A 47 0.29 -10.67 -1.83
C ASN A 47 -0.18 -11.21 -0.49
N ASP A 48 0.37 -10.72 0.61
CA ASP A 48 -0.06 -11.07 1.97
C ASP A 48 -1.51 -10.67 2.21
N THR A 49 -1.92 -9.50 1.72
CA THR A 49 -3.29 -9.03 1.80
C THR A 49 -4.25 -9.97 1.06
N LEU A 50 -3.89 -10.40 -0.15
CA LEU A 50 -4.70 -11.38 -0.89
C LEU A 50 -4.82 -12.70 -0.13
N ALA A 51 -3.75 -13.17 0.49
CA ALA A 51 -3.77 -14.39 1.30
C ALA A 51 -4.70 -14.25 2.51
N VAL A 52 -4.62 -13.14 3.24
CA VAL A 52 -5.50 -12.86 4.37
C VAL A 52 -6.98 -12.87 3.96
N LEU A 53 -7.30 -12.22 2.85
CA LEU A 53 -8.68 -12.14 2.37
C LEU A 53 -9.21 -13.49 1.89
N ARG A 54 -8.38 -14.29 1.24
CA ARG A 54 -8.74 -15.66 0.86
C ARG A 54 -9.08 -16.51 2.07
N ASP A 55 -8.32 -16.38 3.15
CA ASP A 55 -8.52 -17.15 4.38
C ASP A 55 -9.75 -16.68 5.16
N THR A 56 -10.14 -15.42 5.07
CA THR A 56 -11.33 -14.90 5.75
C THR A 56 -12.64 -15.31 5.06
N GLY A 57 -12.58 -15.72 3.79
CA GLY A 57 -13.76 -16.14 3.03
C GLY A 57 -14.81 -15.06 2.79
N ARG A 58 -14.48 -13.78 2.97
CA ARG A 58 -15.43 -12.68 2.74
C ARG A 58 -15.43 -12.27 1.27
N PRO A 59 -16.58 -12.40 0.57
CA PRO A 59 -16.65 -11.97 -0.82
C PRO A 59 -16.74 -10.46 -0.94
N TRP A 60 -16.18 -9.91 -2.00
CA TRP A 60 -16.38 -8.52 -2.39
C TRP A 60 -16.60 -8.43 -3.90
N GLY A 61 -17.33 -7.41 -4.34
CA GLY A 61 -17.53 -7.14 -5.77
C GLY A 61 -16.56 -6.10 -6.30
N PRO A 62 -16.32 -6.08 -7.63
CA PRO A 62 -15.47 -5.06 -8.27
C PRO A 62 -15.92 -3.62 -7.98
N ALA A 63 -17.23 -3.35 -7.93
CA ALA A 63 -17.75 -2.02 -7.64
C ALA A 63 -17.39 -1.54 -6.24
N SER A 64 -17.46 -2.41 -5.23
CA SER A 64 -17.06 -2.09 -3.85
C SER A 64 -15.58 -1.80 -3.75
N LEU A 65 -14.75 -2.59 -4.42
CA LEU A 65 -13.30 -2.40 -4.44
C LEU A 65 -12.90 -1.10 -5.13
N VAL A 66 -13.51 -0.77 -6.28
CA VAL A 66 -13.26 0.49 -6.99
C VAL A 66 -13.66 1.68 -6.11
N GLY A 67 -14.78 1.59 -5.39
CA GLY A 67 -15.21 2.63 -4.46
C GLY A 67 -14.20 2.87 -3.34
N GLU A 68 -13.64 1.82 -2.77
CA GLU A 68 -12.59 1.94 -1.74
C GLU A 68 -11.29 2.50 -2.31
N ILE A 69 -10.91 2.10 -3.52
CA ILE A 69 -9.73 2.67 -4.20
C ILE A 69 -9.89 4.18 -4.37
N GLU A 70 -11.05 4.63 -4.84
CA GLU A 70 -11.32 6.05 -5.02
C GLU A 70 -11.27 6.82 -3.70
N ALA A 71 -11.74 6.23 -2.62
CA ALA A 71 -11.69 6.84 -1.29
C ALA A 71 -10.26 6.95 -0.75
N VAL A 72 -9.44 5.93 -0.97
CA VAL A 72 -8.04 5.90 -0.49
C VAL A 72 -7.14 6.81 -1.31
N VAL A 73 -7.26 6.79 -2.64
CA VAL A 73 -6.37 7.52 -3.55
C VAL A 73 -6.49 9.03 -3.44
N ARG A 74 -7.55 9.54 -2.87
CA ARG A 74 -7.72 10.98 -2.60
C ARG A 74 -6.58 11.58 -1.78
N PHE A 75 -5.88 10.76 -1.01
CA PHE A 75 -4.78 11.19 -0.15
C PHE A 75 -3.41 10.99 -0.81
N ALA A 76 -3.36 10.45 -2.02
CA ALA A 76 -2.12 10.37 -2.80
C ALA A 76 -1.58 11.77 -3.12
N PRO A 77 -0.26 11.90 -3.34
CA PRO A 77 0.29 13.18 -3.83
C PRO A 77 -0.44 13.64 -5.07
N ALA A 78 -0.75 14.94 -5.15
CA ALA A 78 -1.61 15.49 -6.21
C ALA A 78 -1.09 15.16 -7.63
N GLU A 79 0.22 15.19 -7.82
CA GLU A 79 0.88 14.88 -9.09
C GLU A 79 0.81 13.41 -9.49
N HIS A 80 0.51 12.51 -8.55
CA HIS A 80 0.41 11.07 -8.77
C HIS A 80 -1.03 10.54 -8.76
N GLU A 81 -1.99 11.32 -8.25
CA GLU A 81 -3.37 10.88 -8.01
C GLU A 81 -4.03 10.29 -9.25
N PHE A 82 -3.95 10.96 -10.39
CA PHE A 82 -4.58 10.49 -11.63
C PHE A 82 -3.98 9.17 -12.11
N THR A 83 -2.65 9.09 -12.16
CA THR A 83 -1.93 7.89 -12.62
C THR A 83 -2.21 6.70 -11.71
N VAL A 84 -2.16 6.90 -10.39
CA VAL A 84 -2.41 5.85 -9.40
C VAL A 84 -3.87 5.39 -9.46
N THR A 85 -4.82 6.30 -9.58
CA THR A 85 -6.25 5.95 -9.71
C THR A 85 -6.49 5.07 -10.94
N THR A 86 -5.97 5.48 -12.08
CA THR A 86 -6.12 4.73 -13.33
C THR A 86 -5.48 3.35 -13.22
N ALA A 87 -4.27 3.27 -12.69
CA ALA A 87 -3.55 2.02 -12.51
C ALA A 87 -4.26 1.06 -11.54
N ALA A 88 -4.75 1.57 -10.42
CA ALA A 88 -5.40 0.75 -9.40
C ALA A 88 -6.75 0.15 -9.87
N ARG A 89 -7.47 0.85 -10.73
CA ARG A 89 -8.74 0.38 -11.27
C ARG A 89 -8.61 -0.86 -12.16
N GLY A 90 -7.49 -1.00 -12.87
CA GLY A 90 -7.26 -2.13 -13.77
C GLY A 90 -7.39 -3.49 -13.08
N PRO A 91 -6.57 -3.78 -12.06
CA PRO A 91 -6.69 -5.02 -11.28
C PRO A 91 -8.05 -5.17 -10.58
N ALA A 92 -8.62 -4.08 -10.06
CA ALA A 92 -9.91 -4.11 -9.40
C ALA A 92 -11.05 -4.55 -10.31
N ARG A 93 -10.99 -4.20 -11.59
CA ARG A 93 -11.98 -4.59 -12.61
C ARG A 93 -11.65 -5.89 -13.32
N GLY A 94 -10.51 -6.50 -13.02
CA GLY A 94 -10.06 -7.71 -13.70
C GLY A 94 -9.58 -7.49 -15.14
N GLU A 95 -9.29 -6.24 -15.52
CA GLU A 95 -8.83 -5.87 -16.86
C GLU A 95 -7.35 -6.19 -17.07
N VAL A 96 -6.58 -6.19 -15.99
CA VAL A 96 -5.14 -6.48 -15.97
C VAL A 96 -4.80 -7.07 -14.61
N THR A 97 -3.80 -7.95 -14.56
CA THR A 97 -3.30 -8.44 -13.26
C THR A 97 -2.37 -7.41 -12.64
N MET A 98 -2.25 -7.42 -11.30
CA MET A 98 -1.28 -6.57 -10.61
C MET A 98 0.15 -6.87 -11.09
N ARG A 99 0.46 -8.13 -11.36
CA ARG A 99 1.76 -8.55 -11.88
C ARG A 99 2.07 -7.90 -13.23
N GLU A 100 1.14 -7.94 -14.16
CA GLU A 100 1.28 -7.29 -15.47
C GLU A 100 1.50 -5.80 -15.33
N LEU A 101 0.75 -5.17 -14.42
CA LEU A 101 0.85 -3.73 -14.17
C LEU A 101 2.21 -3.34 -13.60
N ILE A 102 2.72 -4.11 -12.64
CA ILE A 102 3.97 -3.80 -11.93
C ILE A 102 5.20 -4.17 -12.76
N ASP A 103 5.17 -5.31 -13.45
CA ASP A 103 6.29 -5.82 -14.25
C ASP A 103 6.29 -5.26 -15.68
N GLY A 104 5.16 -4.76 -16.16
CA GLY A 104 4.97 -4.29 -17.53
C GLY A 104 5.69 -3.00 -17.92
N GLY A 105 6.31 -2.30 -16.98
CA GLY A 105 7.27 -1.24 -17.24
C GLY A 105 6.73 0.13 -17.62
N SER A 106 5.42 0.34 -17.72
CA SER A 106 4.85 1.64 -18.10
C SER A 106 4.73 2.64 -16.94
N LEU A 107 4.72 2.16 -15.70
CA LEU A 107 4.64 3.02 -14.50
C LEU A 107 6.02 3.31 -13.94
N GLU A 108 6.21 4.53 -13.46
CA GLU A 108 7.37 4.88 -12.65
C GLU A 108 7.32 4.14 -11.30
N VAL A 109 8.48 3.92 -10.69
CA VAL A 109 8.59 3.13 -9.45
C VAL A 109 7.75 3.72 -8.31
N ARG A 110 7.70 5.05 -8.16
CA ARG A 110 6.86 5.70 -7.15
C ARG A 110 5.37 5.41 -7.38
N ASP A 111 4.93 5.49 -8.61
CA ASP A 111 3.54 5.19 -8.96
C ASP A 111 3.18 3.73 -8.70
N ARG A 112 4.12 2.81 -8.93
CA ARG A 112 3.94 1.39 -8.60
C ARG A 112 3.78 1.19 -7.09
N ILE A 113 4.61 1.85 -6.29
CA ILE A 113 4.53 1.76 -4.83
C ILE A 113 3.20 2.30 -4.32
N HIS A 114 2.78 3.48 -4.77
CA HIS A 114 1.48 4.06 -4.40
C HIS A 114 0.32 3.17 -4.85
N THR A 115 0.37 2.62 -6.06
CA THR A 115 -0.66 1.73 -6.58
C THR A 115 -0.79 0.47 -5.73
N LEU A 116 0.33 -0.16 -5.37
CA LEU A 116 0.35 -1.33 -4.49
C LEU A 116 -0.20 -1.00 -3.11
N ALA A 117 0.19 0.13 -2.53
CA ALA A 117 -0.29 0.56 -1.22
C ALA A 117 -1.81 0.83 -1.24
N VAL A 118 -2.29 1.56 -2.23
CA VAL A 118 -3.71 1.88 -2.39
C VAL A 118 -4.54 0.61 -2.58
N CYS A 119 -4.12 -0.29 -3.46
CA CYS A 119 -4.84 -1.55 -3.70
C CYS A 119 -4.83 -2.46 -2.48
N SER A 120 -3.71 -2.59 -1.79
CA SER A 120 -3.60 -3.40 -0.57
C SER A 120 -4.55 -2.89 0.52
N LEU A 121 -4.56 -1.59 0.72
CA LEU A 121 -5.42 -0.97 1.73
C LEU A 121 -6.91 -1.09 1.35
N ALA A 122 -7.25 -0.81 0.09
CA ALA A 122 -8.63 -0.91 -0.40
C ALA A 122 -9.18 -2.33 -0.26
N LEU A 123 -8.38 -3.35 -0.58
CA LEU A 123 -8.75 -4.75 -0.40
C LEU A 123 -9.07 -5.07 1.07
N ARG A 124 -8.30 -4.55 2.01
CA ARG A 124 -8.59 -4.75 3.44
C ARG A 124 -9.85 -4.01 3.86
N LEU A 125 -10.09 -2.80 3.35
CA LEU A 125 -11.25 -1.98 3.70
C LEU A 125 -12.57 -2.52 3.16
N VAL A 126 -12.58 -3.29 2.09
CA VAL A 126 -13.80 -3.97 1.63
C VAL A 126 -14.23 -5.13 2.56
N SER A 127 -13.29 -5.63 3.37
CA SER A 127 -13.52 -6.79 4.25
C SER A 127 -13.55 -6.44 5.73
N PHE A 128 -12.88 -5.37 6.13
CA PHE A 128 -12.73 -4.96 7.54
C PHE A 128 -13.05 -3.49 7.71
N SER A 129 -13.44 -3.08 8.93
CA SER A 129 -13.60 -1.67 9.25
C SER A 129 -12.27 -0.94 9.20
N ARG A 130 -12.33 0.38 9.02
CA ARG A 130 -11.14 1.24 9.02
C ARG A 130 -10.32 1.10 10.31
N ASP A 131 -11.00 1.10 11.47
CA ASP A 131 -10.33 0.93 12.76
C ASP A 131 -9.62 -0.41 12.87
N ARG A 132 -10.25 -1.47 12.37
CA ARG A 132 -9.65 -2.81 12.35
C ARG A 132 -8.41 -2.85 11.47
N VAL A 133 -8.46 -2.23 10.29
CA VAL A 133 -7.32 -2.16 9.38
C VAL A 133 -6.16 -1.40 10.02
N GLN A 134 -6.42 -0.26 10.66
CA GLN A 134 -5.39 0.48 11.38
C GLN A 134 -4.75 -0.36 12.49
N GLN A 135 -5.55 -1.07 13.28
CA GLN A 135 -5.04 -1.98 14.31
C GLN A 135 -4.16 -3.08 13.74
N MET A 136 -4.54 -3.66 12.60
CA MET A 136 -3.76 -4.69 11.93
C MET A 136 -2.39 -4.17 11.48
N LEU A 137 -2.35 -2.97 10.92
CA LEU A 137 -1.11 -2.33 10.47
C LEU A 137 -0.21 -1.95 11.65
N ASP A 138 -0.77 -1.40 12.70
CA ASP A 138 -0.03 -1.03 13.91
C ASP A 138 0.56 -2.25 14.59
N LYS A 139 -0.21 -3.32 14.70
CA LYS A 139 0.26 -4.60 15.27
C LYS A 139 1.40 -5.20 14.45
N ALA A 140 1.31 -5.16 13.13
CA ALA A 140 2.37 -5.65 12.25
C ALA A 140 3.67 -4.86 12.44
N ALA A 141 3.58 -3.54 12.57
CA ALA A 141 4.73 -2.68 12.84
C ALA A 141 5.34 -2.97 14.21
N ASP A 142 4.54 -3.08 15.26
CA ASP A 142 5.00 -3.39 16.62
C ASP A 142 5.69 -4.75 16.66
N MET A 143 5.14 -5.76 16.03
CA MET A 143 5.75 -7.09 15.97
C MET A 143 7.08 -7.07 15.21
N THR A 144 7.18 -6.32 14.15
CA THR A 144 8.43 -6.18 13.40
C THR A 144 9.51 -5.51 14.26
N GLU A 145 9.17 -4.46 14.98
CA GLU A 145 10.10 -3.71 15.81
C GLU A 145 10.52 -4.50 17.05
N THR A 146 9.58 -5.14 17.76
CA THR A 146 9.82 -5.75 19.07
C THR A 146 10.19 -7.23 18.98
N VAL A 147 9.45 -8.03 18.22
CA VAL A 147 9.64 -9.47 18.11
C VAL A 147 10.67 -9.82 17.04
N GLY A 148 10.59 -9.14 15.88
CA GLY A 148 11.53 -9.33 14.78
C GLY A 148 12.91 -8.72 15.00
N GLY A 149 13.08 -7.87 16.01
CA GLY A 149 14.36 -7.23 16.32
C GLY A 149 14.81 -6.22 15.25
N HIS A 150 13.88 -5.60 14.56
CA HIS A 150 14.17 -4.62 13.51
C HIS A 150 13.74 -3.21 13.96
N PRO A 151 14.62 -2.48 14.66
CA PRO A 151 14.29 -1.14 15.13
C PRO A 151 14.05 -0.18 13.95
N ARG A 152 13.15 0.76 14.19
CA ARG A 152 12.84 1.79 13.19
C ARG A 152 14.03 2.73 13.03
N PRO A 153 14.54 2.95 11.80
CA PRO A 153 15.73 3.77 11.58
C PRO A 153 15.48 5.28 11.58
N TYR A 154 14.25 5.71 11.78
CA TYR A 154 13.87 7.14 11.80
C TYR A 154 12.68 7.36 12.74
N CYS A 155 12.50 8.61 13.16
CA CYS A 155 11.34 8.99 13.95
C CYS A 155 10.14 9.29 13.05
N VAL A 156 8.99 8.71 13.41
CA VAL A 156 7.71 9.08 12.80
C VAL A 156 7.07 10.12 13.71
N VAL A 157 6.89 11.29 13.17
CA VAL A 157 6.29 12.40 13.90
C VAL A 157 4.77 12.38 13.77
#